data_01a087e6234ffdf1d28b3e924824687e
#
_entry.id   01a087e6234ffdf1d28b3e924824687e
#
_cell.length_a   1.000
_cell.length_b   1.000
_cell.length_c   1.000
_cell.angle_alpha   90.00
_cell.angle_beta   90.00
_cell.angle_gamma   90.00
#
_symmetry.space_group_name_H-M   'P 1'
#
loop_
_entity.id
_entity.type
_entity.pdbx_description
1 polymer ?
#
loop_
_entity_poly.entity_id
_entity_poly.type
_entity_poly.pdbx_seq_one_letter_code
_entity_poly.pdbx_strand_id
1 'polypeptide(L)' 'MTEIQTRMKELCKPVEQQILMCDSSEEILMMACAMLTHVKTMLDSQIGIDGRKQILEESNNDERI' A
#
# COMPACT_ATOMS: atom_id res chain seq x y z
N MET A 1 -16.34 -3.67 16.39
CA MET A 1 -15.51 -3.71 15.18
C MET A 1 -16.31 -4.34 14.05
N THR A 2 -16.22 -3.76 12.87
CA THR A 2 -16.97 -4.29 11.74
C THR A 2 -16.28 -5.49 11.12
N GLU A 3 -17.03 -6.24 10.32
CA GLU A 3 -16.45 -7.35 9.60
C GLU A 3 -15.34 -6.90 8.66
N ILE A 4 -15.51 -5.72 8.07
CA ILE A 4 -14.49 -5.17 7.17
C ILE A 4 -13.20 -4.92 7.93
N GLN A 5 -13.31 -4.33 9.12
CA GLN A 5 -12.11 -4.06 9.91
C GLN A 5 -11.42 -5.34 10.34
N THR A 6 -12.21 -6.34 10.74
CA THR A 6 -11.66 -7.63 11.12
C THR A 6 -10.93 -8.28 9.95
N ARG A 7 -11.54 -8.24 8.76
CA ARG A 7 -10.94 -8.82 7.58
C ARG A 7 -9.66 -8.09 7.19
N MET A 8 -9.67 -6.77 7.30
CA MET A 8 -8.47 -5.99 7.00
C MET A 8 -7.31 -6.37 7.91
N LYS A 9 -7.59 -6.58 9.19
CA LYS A 9 -6.55 -7.01 10.12
C LYS A 9 -5.98 -8.37 9.73
N GLU A 10 -6.86 -9.28 9.33
CA GLU A 10 -6.39 -10.60 8.88
C GLU A 10 -5.51 -10.49 7.65
N LEU A 11 -5.91 -9.66 6.71
CA LEU A 11 -5.13 -9.49 5.48
C LEU A 11 -3.78 -8.83 5.74
N CYS A 12 -3.70 -8.01 6.77
CA CYS A 12 -2.46 -7.32 7.09
C CYS A 12 -1.45 -8.17 7.86
N LYS A 13 -1.88 -9.28 8.45
CA LYS A 13 -0.98 -10.08 9.27
C LYS A 13 0.28 -10.53 8.54
N PRO A 14 0.20 -11.08 7.33
CA PRO A 14 1.43 -11.49 6.63
C PRO A 14 2.34 -10.30 6.36
N VAL A 15 1.76 -9.14 6.07
CA VAL A 15 2.53 -7.94 5.82
C VAL A 15 3.26 -7.51 7.09
N GLU A 16 2.56 -7.50 8.21
CA GLU A 16 3.16 -7.14 9.47
C GLU A 16 4.31 -8.07 9.84
N GLN A 17 4.15 -9.36 9.57
CA GLN A 17 5.21 -10.31 9.82
C GLN A 17 6.43 -10.02 8.98
N GLN A 18 6.25 -9.68 7.71
CA GLN A 18 7.36 -9.34 6.85
C GLN A 18 8.07 -8.08 7.31
N ILE A 19 7.33 -7.11 7.80
CA ILE A 19 7.93 -5.89 8.33
C ILE A 19 8.82 -6.22 9.52
N LEU A 20 8.35 -7.11 10.40
CA LEU A 20 9.12 -7.51 11.57
C LEU A 20 10.38 -8.28 11.20
N MET A 21 10.41 -8.90 10.04
CA MET A 21 11.57 -9.65 9.58
C MET A 21 12.61 -8.78 8.91
N CYS A 22 12.33 -7.53 8.69
CA CYS A 22 13.31 -6.63 8.10
C CYS A 22 14.43 -6.36 9.10
N ASP A 23 15.67 -6.49 8.63
CA ASP A 23 16.82 -6.37 9.51
C ASP A 23 17.40 -4.97 9.61
N SER A 24 17.01 -4.09 8.71
CA SER A 24 17.64 -2.77 8.66
C SER A 24 16.64 -1.75 8.14
N SER A 25 17.00 -0.48 8.32
CA SER A 25 16.19 0.60 7.79
C SER A 25 16.10 0.54 6.27
N GLU A 26 17.17 0.10 5.63
CA GLU A 26 17.16 -0.01 4.17
C GLU A 26 16.15 -1.06 3.72
N GLU A 27 16.08 -2.18 4.42
CA GLU A 27 15.11 -3.21 4.06
C GLU A 27 13.69 -2.73 4.26
N ILE A 28 13.45 -1.96 5.31
CA ILE A 28 12.12 -1.42 5.54
C ILE A 28 11.73 -0.48 4.40
N LEU A 29 12.66 0.37 3.96
CA LEU A 29 12.39 1.26 2.84
C LEU A 29 12.14 0.49 1.55
N MET A 30 12.93 -0.53 1.30
CA MET A 30 12.74 -1.37 0.12
C MET A 30 11.37 -2.04 0.15
N MET A 31 10.99 -2.54 1.31
CA MET A 31 9.69 -3.17 1.46
C MET A 31 8.56 -2.16 1.24
N ALA A 32 8.71 -0.96 1.78
CA ALA A 32 7.69 0.07 1.61
C ALA A 32 7.50 0.39 0.13
N CYS A 33 8.58 0.52 -0.61
CA CYS A 33 8.50 0.79 -2.04
C CYS A 33 7.86 -0.36 -2.79
N ALA A 34 8.24 -1.58 -2.45
CA ALA A 34 7.65 -2.76 -3.09
C ALA A 34 6.16 -2.85 -2.80
N MET A 35 5.78 -2.60 -1.56
CA MET A 35 4.37 -2.63 -1.19
C MET A 35 3.58 -1.57 -1.92
N LEU A 36 4.15 -0.38 -2.05
CA LEU A 36 3.45 0.69 -2.76
C LEU A 36 3.21 0.30 -4.21
N THR A 37 4.19 -0.33 -4.85
CA THR A 37 4.02 -0.81 -6.21
C THR A 37 2.87 -1.80 -6.30
N HIS A 38 2.81 -2.75 -5.36
CA HIS A 38 1.73 -3.73 -5.35
C HIS A 38 0.38 -3.08 -5.08
N VAL A 39 0.34 -2.11 -4.17
CA VAL A 39 -0.89 -1.38 -3.88
C VAL A 39 -1.41 -0.71 -5.15
N LYS A 40 -0.53 -0.04 -5.87
CA LYS A 40 -0.93 0.62 -7.12
C LYS A 40 -1.49 -0.39 -8.12
N THR A 41 -0.81 -1.51 -8.26
CA THR A 41 -1.25 -2.54 -9.21
C THR A 41 -2.63 -3.07 -8.84
N MET A 42 -2.84 -3.35 -7.56
CA MET A 42 -4.12 -3.85 -7.12
C MET A 42 -5.24 -2.85 -7.33
N LEU A 43 -4.99 -1.60 -7.01
CA LEU A 43 -5.99 -0.56 -7.18
C LEU A 43 -6.29 -0.33 -8.66
N ASP A 44 -5.24 -0.32 -9.49
CA ASP A 44 -5.42 -0.12 -10.93
C ASP A 44 -6.32 -1.22 -11.51
N SER A 45 -6.14 -2.45 -11.04
CA SER A 45 -6.91 -3.56 -11.59
C SER A 45 -8.37 -3.54 -11.14
N GLN A 46 -8.67 -2.91 -10.03
CA GLN A 46 -10.02 -2.92 -9.48
C GLN A 46 -10.81 -1.66 -9.81
N ILE A 47 -10.18 -0.51 -9.78
CA ILE A 47 -10.88 0.76 -9.95
C ILE A 47 -10.27 1.64 -11.04
N GLY A 48 -9.24 1.15 -11.72
CA GLY A 48 -8.61 1.91 -12.80
C GLY A 48 -7.60 2.93 -12.28
N ILE A 49 -6.83 3.47 -13.22
CA ILE A 49 -5.75 4.38 -12.87
C ILE A 49 -6.28 5.66 -12.24
N ASP A 50 -7.37 6.21 -12.76
CA ASP A 50 -7.92 7.45 -12.19
C ASP A 50 -8.40 7.23 -10.78
N GLY A 51 -9.07 6.12 -10.51
CA GLY A 51 -9.53 5.80 -9.16
C GLY A 51 -8.36 5.62 -8.21
N ARG A 52 -7.34 4.93 -8.68
CA ARG A 52 -6.15 4.71 -7.86
C ARG A 52 -5.49 6.04 -7.50
N LYS A 53 -5.37 6.95 -8.46
CA LYS A 53 -4.78 8.25 -8.19
C LYS A 53 -5.58 9.03 -7.17
N GLN A 54 -6.89 8.92 -7.21
CA GLN A 54 -7.73 9.59 -6.23
C GLN A 54 -7.51 9.04 -4.83
N ILE A 55 -7.47 7.72 -4.71
CA ILE A 55 -7.30 7.10 -3.40
C ILE A 55 -5.94 7.44 -2.81
N LEU A 56 -4.89 7.39 -3.63
CA LEU A 56 -3.54 7.66 -3.15
C LEU A 56 -3.19 9.14 -3.21
N GLU A 57 -4.11 9.97 -3.68
CA GLU A 57 -3.91 11.40 -3.77
C GLU A 57 -2.68 11.76 -4.58
N GLU A 58 -2.48 11.03 -5.66
CA GLU A 58 -1.32 11.23 -6.51
C GLU A 58 -1.54 12.24 -7.61
N SER A 59 -2.74 12.69 -7.77
CA SER A 59 -3.12 13.36 -8.98
C SER A 59 -2.12 14.45 -9.35
N ASN A 60 -2.55 15.64 -9.34
CA ASN A 60 -1.77 16.72 -9.88
C ASN A 60 -0.81 17.31 -8.89
N ASN A 61 -0.74 16.72 -7.74
CA ASN A 61 0.07 17.29 -6.69
C ASN A 61 1.53 17.36 -7.04
N ASP A 62 1.96 16.46 -7.89
CA ASP A 62 3.36 16.40 -8.24
C ASP A 62 3.82 17.62 -8.96
N GLU A 63 2.92 18.29 -9.60
CA GLU A 63 3.28 19.40 -10.45
C GLU A 63 3.57 20.66 -9.71
N ARG A 64 3.18 20.72 -8.47
CA ARG A 64 3.41 21.96 -7.76
C ARG A 64 4.77 22.06 -7.17
N ILE A 65 5.57 21.09 -7.35
CA ILE A 65 6.92 21.15 -6.85
C ILE A 65 7.81 22.07 -7.67
#